data_9425b8cc66bbf5998ee26c7844868359
#
_entry.id   9425b8cc66bbf5998ee26c7844868359
#
_cell.length_a   1.000
_cell.length_b   1.000
_cell.length_c   1.000
_cell.angle_alpha   90.00
_cell.angle_beta   90.00
_cell.angle_gamma   90.00
#
_symmetry.space_group_name_H-M   'P 1'
#
loop_
_entity.id
_entity.type
_entity.pdbx_description
1 polymer ?
#
loop_
_entity_poly.entity_id
_entity_poly.type
_entity_poly.pdbx_seq_one_letter_code
_entity_poly.pdbx_strand_id
1 'polypeptide(L)'
;MNAATTGVQEGQRAPDFTLRSQSNEPVRLADYRGKQVVVLYFYPKDNTPGCTAEACAFRDSHEVFAEAGAQVIGISSDSVGSHEAFAGRHRLPFLLLSDEGGAVRKRYGVHRSLGVLPGRVTYVIDRQGTVRHIFSSMTRIDQHVNHALKVVQRLHAEPSTP
;
A
#
# COMPACT_ATOMS: atom_id res chain seq x y z
N MET A 1 -17.04 -25.69 -2.33
CA MET A 1 -16.44 -25.02 -1.29
C MET A 1 -15.51 -23.95 -1.72
N ASN A 2 -15.81 -22.81 -1.42
CA ASN A 2 -14.94 -21.77 -1.76
C ASN A 2 -13.66 -21.91 -1.07
N ALA A 3 -12.63 -21.84 -1.77
CA ALA A 3 -11.40 -21.50 -1.17
C ALA A 3 -11.72 -20.33 -0.26
N ALA A 4 -11.66 -20.57 1.01
CA ALA A 4 -11.83 -19.51 1.96
C ALA A 4 -10.97 -18.37 1.48
N THR A 5 -11.56 -17.26 1.17
CA THR A 5 -10.82 -16.09 0.81
C THR A 5 -9.90 -15.78 1.96
N THR A 6 -8.64 -16.12 1.76
CA THR A 6 -7.60 -15.83 2.72
C THR A 6 -7.20 -14.38 2.50
N GLY A 7 -7.80 -13.47 3.20
CA GLY A 7 -7.39 -12.09 3.10
C GLY A 7 -8.54 -11.13 3.26
N VAL A 8 -8.20 -9.87 3.42
CA VAL A 8 -9.19 -8.84 3.65
C VAL A 8 -9.94 -8.52 2.35
N GLN A 9 -11.23 -8.26 2.49
CA GLN A 9 -12.13 -7.90 1.39
C GLN A 9 -12.57 -6.45 1.52
N GLU A 10 -13.07 -5.88 0.43
CA GLU A 10 -13.70 -4.56 0.48
C GLU A 10 -14.83 -4.57 1.49
N GLY A 11 -14.95 -3.53 2.26
CA GLY A 11 -15.94 -3.40 3.33
C GLY A 11 -15.50 -3.94 4.67
N GLN A 12 -14.40 -4.66 4.73
CA GLN A 12 -13.88 -5.20 5.98
C GLN A 12 -12.82 -4.28 6.58
N ARG A 13 -12.59 -4.43 7.86
CA ARG A 13 -11.54 -3.70 8.54
C ARG A 13 -10.17 -4.17 8.06
N ALA A 14 -9.29 -3.24 7.72
CA ALA A 14 -7.92 -3.56 7.33
C ALA A 14 -7.17 -4.11 8.55
N PRO A 15 -6.49 -5.27 8.42
CA PRO A 15 -5.69 -5.80 9.52
C PRO A 15 -4.62 -4.82 9.96
N ASP A 16 -4.53 -4.58 11.27
CA ASP A 16 -3.51 -3.69 11.82
C ASP A 16 -2.14 -4.38 11.77
N PHE A 17 -1.10 -3.58 11.75
CA PHE A 17 0.28 -4.07 11.76
C PHE A 17 1.21 -2.98 12.27
N THR A 18 2.39 -3.40 12.68
CA THR A 18 3.50 -2.50 12.99
C THR A 18 4.73 -3.01 12.25
N LEU A 19 5.26 -2.19 11.35
CA LEU A 19 6.45 -2.52 10.56
C LEU A 19 7.41 -1.34 10.61
N ARG A 20 8.70 -1.62 10.35
CA ARG A 20 9.69 -0.55 10.33
C ARG A 20 9.81 0.08 8.96
N SER A 21 9.94 1.39 8.95
CA SER A 21 10.09 2.17 7.72
C SER A 21 11.55 2.18 7.25
N GLN A 22 11.78 2.82 6.10
CA GLN A 22 13.14 3.05 5.57
C GLN A 22 14.04 3.84 6.53
N SER A 23 13.44 4.57 7.47
CA SER A 23 14.18 5.29 8.51
C SER A 23 14.34 4.46 9.80
N ASN A 24 14.00 3.19 9.73
CA ASN A 24 14.07 2.24 10.85
C ASN A 24 13.19 2.65 12.03
N GLU A 25 12.08 3.34 11.76
CA GLU A 25 11.11 3.72 12.78
C GLU A 25 9.85 2.85 12.66
N PRO A 26 9.24 2.48 13.80
CA PRO A 26 8.02 1.68 13.74
C PRO A 26 6.85 2.52 13.22
N VAL A 27 6.08 1.93 12.31
CA VAL A 27 4.88 2.54 11.74
C VAL A 27 3.71 1.59 11.97
N ARG A 28 2.65 2.08 12.59
CA ARG A 28 1.46 1.31 12.89
C ARG A 28 0.29 1.83 12.07
N LEU A 29 -0.39 0.93 11.37
CA LEU A 29 -1.53 1.33 10.53
C LEU A 29 -2.62 2.03 11.33
N ALA A 30 -2.93 1.54 12.53
CA ALA A 30 -3.99 2.12 13.36
C ALA A 30 -3.76 3.60 13.71
N ASP A 31 -2.51 4.08 13.65
CA ASP A 31 -2.21 5.47 13.97
C ASP A 31 -2.77 6.46 12.95
N TYR A 32 -3.16 5.97 11.77
CA TYR A 32 -3.77 6.82 10.74
C TYR A 32 -5.28 6.95 10.88
N ARG A 33 -5.91 6.12 11.72
CA ARG A 33 -7.35 6.18 11.92
C ARG A 33 -7.78 7.53 12.47
N GLY A 34 -8.84 8.07 11.90
CA GLY A 34 -9.33 9.39 12.25
C GLY A 34 -8.53 10.55 11.68
N LYS A 35 -7.47 10.26 10.94
CA LYS A 35 -6.55 11.29 10.44
C LYS A 35 -6.45 11.31 8.92
N GLN A 36 -6.09 10.19 8.31
CA GLN A 36 -5.82 10.13 6.88
C GLN A 36 -6.37 8.84 6.26
N VAL A 37 -6.70 8.93 4.99
CA VAL A 37 -6.89 7.76 4.13
C VAL A 37 -5.51 7.18 3.87
N VAL A 38 -5.38 5.86 3.83
CA VAL A 38 -4.12 5.19 3.52
C VAL A 38 -4.23 4.47 2.19
N VAL A 39 -3.30 4.75 1.29
CA VAL A 39 -3.12 3.98 0.07
C VAL A 39 -1.95 3.04 0.34
N LEU A 40 -2.28 1.77 0.56
CA LEU A 40 -1.32 0.76 0.96
C LEU A 40 -1.07 -0.15 -0.23
N TYR A 41 0.17 -0.16 -0.76
CA TYR A 41 0.45 -1.03 -1.90
C TYR A 41 1.56 -2.03 -1.56
N PHE A 42 1.27 -3.30 -1.85
CA PHE A 42 2.24 -4.39 -1.72
C PHE A 42 2.88 -4.60 -3.08
N TYR A 43 4.21 -4.72 -3.10
CA TYR A 43 4.95 -4.93 -4.34
C TYR A 43 6.02 -6.01 -4.14
N PRO A 44 6.46 -6.65 -5.23
CA PRO A 44 7.35 -7.81 -5.13
C PRO A 44 8.73 -7.51 -4.55
N LYS A 45 9.43 -6.50 -5.07
CA LYS A 45 10.82 -6.30 -4.67
C LYS A 45 11.38 -4.95 -5.11
N ASP A 46 12.16 -4.31 -4.23
CA ASP A 46 12.88 -3.08 -4.55
C ASP A 46 13.80 -3.28 -5.77
N ASN A 47 14.01 -2.23 -6.51
CA ASN A 47 14.94 -2.17 -7.64
C ASN A 47 14.58 -3.07 -8.85
N THR A 48 13.36 -3.62 -8.90
CA THR A 48 12.86 -4.28 -10.11
C THR A 48 12.19 -3.24 -11.01
N PRO A 49 12.15 -3.45 -12.34
CA PRO A 49 11.59 -2.44 -13.25
C PRO A 49 10.14 -2.06 -12.96
N GLY A 50 9.27 -3.04 -12.73
CA GLY A 50 7.86 -2.77 -12.45
C GLY A 50 7.65 -2.06 -11.11
N CYS A 51 8.38 -2.47 -10.09
CA CYS A 51 8.27 -1.86 -8.77
C CYS A 51 8.84 -0.45 -8.74
N THR A 52 9.92 -0.21 -9.49
CA THR A 52 10.49 1.13 -9.65
C THR A 52 9.50 2.04 -10.36
N ALA A 53 8.88 1.56 -11.45
CA ALA A 53 7.88 2.34 -12.18
C ALA A 53 6.68 2.68 -11.28
N GLU A 54 6.23 1.72 -10.47
CA GLU A 54 5.11 1.94 -9.55
C GLU A 54 5.44 2.97 -8.48
N ALA A 55 6.60 2.84 -7.85
CA ALA A 55 7.04 3.79 -6.83
C ALA A 55 7.17 5.21 -7.40
N CYS A 56 7.75 5.33 -8.59
CA CYS A 56 7.90 6.63 -9.25
C CYS A 56 6.55 7.22 -9.65
N ALA A 57 5.59 6.38 -10.08
CA ALA A 57 4.25 6.86 -10.41
C ALA A 57 3.51 7.38 -9.17
N PHE A 58 3.62 6.71 -8.04
CA PHE A 58 3.07 7.20 -6.78
C PHE A 58 3.78 8.48 -6.33
N ARG A 59 5.12 8.54 -6.50
CA ARG A 59 5.89 9.75 -6.19
C ARG A 59 5.39 10.94 -7.00
N ASP A 60 5.19 10.76 -8.30
CA ASP A 60 4.79 11.85 -9.19
C ASP A 60 3.36 12.33 -8.89
N SER A 61 2.54 11.50 -8.26
CA SER A 61 1.17 11.86 -7.86
C SER A 61 1.06 12.21 -6.37
N HIS A 62 2.18 12.29 -5.66
CA HIS A 62 2.19 12.46 -4.20
C HIS A 62 1.40 13.67 -3.73
N GLU A 63 1.60 14.83 -4.37
CA GLU A 63 0.90 16.06 -3.97
C GLU A 63 -0.61 15.91 -4.09
N VAL A 64 -1.08 15.28 -5.16
CA VAL A 64 -2.52 15.10 -5.38
C VAL A 64 -3.10 14.18 -4.30
N PHE A 65 -2.39 13.11 -3.94
CA PHE A 65 -2.82 12.25 -2.84
C PHE A 65 -2.84 13.01 -1.51
N ALA A 66 -1.81 13.78 -1.23
CA ALA A 66 -1.71 14.55 0.01
C ALA A 66 -2.82 15.59 0.12
N GLU A 67 -3.12 16.30 -0.97
CA GLU A 67 -4.20 17.29 -1.01
C GLU A 67 -5.56 16.64 -0.74
N ALA A 68 -5.74 15.38 -1.15
CA ALA A 68 -6.96 14.64 -0.90
C ALA A 68 -6.96 13.93 0.46
N GLY A 69 -5.98 14.22 1.32
CA GLY A 69 -5.92 13.68 2.67
C GLY A 69 -5.47 12.24 2.78
N ALA A 70 -4.67 11.76 1.82
CA ALA A 70 -4.19 10.40 1.78
C ALA A 70 -2.70 10.29 2.01
N GLN A 71 -2.30 9.23 2.70
CA GLN A 71 -0.90 8.83 2.89
C GLN A 71 -0.64 7.59 2.05
N VAL A 72 0.38 7.63 1.20
CA VAL A 72 0.81 6.46 0.43
C VAL A 72 1.85 5.70 1.23
N ILE A 73 1.70 4.38 1.30
CA ILE A 73 2.63 3.50 2.00
C ILE A 73 2.88 2.27 1.14
N GLY A 74 4.15 1.99 0.84
CA GLY A 74 4.53 0.78 0.12
C GLY A 74 5.05 -0.28 1.08
N ILE A 75 4.78 -1.56 0.81
CA ILE A 75 5.26 -2.68 1.60
C ILE A 75 5.85 -3.76 0.70
N SER A 76 7.04 -4.22 1.04
CA SER A 76 7.61 -5.43 0.46
C SER A 76 8.38 -6.19 1.52
N SER A 77 8.88 -7.37 1.18
CA SER A 77 9.68 -8.20 2.11
C SER A 77 11.16 -7.79 2.14
N ASP A 78 11.52 -6.73 1.44
CA ASP A 78 12.89 -6.22 1.46
C ASP A 78 13.24 -5.65 2.85
N SER A 79 14.53 -5.58 3.14
CA SER A 79 15.03 -5.06 4.41
C SER A 79 14.88 -3.54 4.51
N VAL A 80 14.99 -3.03 5.73
CA VAL A 80 15.03 -1.59 5.98
C VAL A 80 16.15 -0.93 5.18
N GLY A 81 17.34 -1.55 5.15
CA GLY A 81 18.46 -1.00 4.38
C GLY A 81 18.21 -0.93 2.88
N SER A 82 17.55 -1.95 2.33
CA SER A 82 17.15 -1.95 0.92
C SER A 82 16.17 -0.81 0.64
N HIS A 83 15.17 -0.65 1.51
CA HIS A 83 14.17 0.42 1.38
C HIS A 83 14.80 1.81 1.48
N GLU A 84 15.76 1.97 2.39
CA GLU A 84 16.47 3.25 2.53
C GLU A 84 17.18 3.62 1.23
N ALA A 85 17.93 2.68 0.65
CA ALA A 85 18.64 2.92 -0.60
C ALA A 85 17.69 3.19 -1.76
N PHE A 86 16.61 2.41 -1.85
CA PHE A 86 15.62 2.54 -2.91
C PHE A 86 14.88 3.89 -2.83
N ALA A 87 14.41 4.24 -1.64
CA ALA A 87 13.72 5.52 -1.42
C ALA A 87 14.63 6.71 -1.69
N GLY A 88 15.91 6.63 -1.29
CA GLY A 88 16.87 7.68 -1.54
C GLY A 88 17.20 7.84 -3.02
N ARG A 89 17.39 6.72 -3.73
CA ARG A 89 17.70 6.74 -5.17
C ARG A 89 16.60 7.41 -5.99
N HIS A 90 15.34 7.12 -5.64
CA HIS A 90 14.20 7.62 -6.42
C HIS A 90 13.49 8.80 -5.75
N ARG A 91 14.03 9.28 -4.64
CA ARG A 91 13.47 10.44 -3.90
C ARG A 91 12.00 10.25 -3.58
N LEU A 92 11.68 9.11 -2.99
CA LEU A 92 10.29 8.79 -2.65
C LEU A 92 9.86 9.58 -1.41
N PRO A 93 8.78 10.36 -1.50
CA PRO A 93 8.32 11.20 -0.38
C PRO A 93 7.38 10.48 0.57
N PHE A 94 7.21 9.18 0.42
CA PHE A 94 6.30 8.38 1.23
C PHE A 94 7.04 7.23 1.90
N LEU A 95 6.35 6.50 2.79
CA LEU A 95 6.95 5.45 3.57
C LEU A 95 7.04 4.13 2.79
N LEU A 96 8.16 3.44 2.96
CA LEU A 96 8.33 2.05 2.54
C LEU A 96 8.54 1.23 3.81
N LEU A 97 7.71 0.21 4.01
CA LEU A 97 7.75 -0.62 5.20
C LEU A 97 8.32 -2.00 4.89
N SER A 98 9.15 -2.49 5.81
CA SER A 98 9.82 -3.77 5.66
C SER A 98 8.99 -4.88 6.30
N ASP A 99 8.45 -5.78 5.49
CA ASP A 99 7.70 -6.95 5.92
C ASP A 99 8.54 -8.20 5.68
N GLU A 100 9.70 -8.27 6.36
CA GLU A 100 10.58 -9.42 6.23
C GLU A 100 9.84 -10.68 6.69
N GLY A 101 9.93 -11.74 5.90
CA GLY A 101 9.17 -12.95 6.16
C GLY A 101 7.76 -12.94 5.58
N GLY A 102 7.22 -11.79 5.22
CA GLY A 102 5.93 -11.71 4.53
C GLY A 102 4.69 -11.95 5.39
N ALA A 103 4.79 -11.76 6.71
CA ALA A 103 3.64 -12.03 7.59
C ALA A 103 2.45 -11.11 7.33
N VAL A 104 2.71 -9.82 7.12
CA VAL A 104 1.63 -8.86 6.86
C VAL A 104 1.02 -9.11 5.48
N ARG A 105 1.85 -9.37 4.48
CA ARG A 105 1.37 -9.71 3.14
C ARG A 105 0.43 -10.91 3.19
N LYS A 106 0.78 -11.95 3.93
CA LYS A 106 -0.06 -13.14 4.09
C LYS A 106 -1.39 -12.79 4.76
N ARG A 107 -1.34 -11.96 5.79
CA ARG A 107 -2.54 -11.54 6.51
C ARG A 107 -3.50 -10.79 5.60
N TYR A 108 -2.98 -9.98 4.67
CA TYR A 108 -3.81 -9.25 3.71
C TYR A 108 -4.29 -10.15 2.56
N GLY A 109 -3.71 -11.34 2.41
CA GLY A 109 -4.08 -12.26 1.35
C GLY A 109 -3.42 -11.94 0.02
N VAL A 110 -2.26 -11.28 0.04
CA VAL A 110 -1.50 -11.00 -1.18
C VAL A 110 -0.77 -12.26 -1.60
N HIS A 111 -1.29 -12.93 -2.63
CA HIS A 111 -0.75 -14.21 -3.09
C HIS A 111 0.45 -14.02 -4.01
N ARG A 112 1.29 -15.04 -4.07
CA ARG A 112 2.39 -15.07 -5.02
C ARG A 112 1.85 -15.28 -6.42
N SER A 113 2.38 -14.51 -7.36
CA SER A 113 2.09 -14.69 -8.77
C SER A 113 2.82 -15.94 -9.26
N LEU A 114 2.12 -16.83 -9.95
CA LEU A 114 2.67 -18.08 -10.48
C LEU A 114 3.33 -18.95 -9.39
N GLY A 115 2.93 -18.76 -8.13
CA GLY A 115 3.46 -19.54 -7.01
C GLY A 115 4.88 -19.20 -6.61
N VAL A 116 5.53 -18.26 -7.27
CA VAL A 116 6.96 -17.96 -7.09
C VAL A 116 7.21 -16.52 -6.68
N LEU A 117 6.55 -15.56 -7.35
CA LEU A 117 6.78 -14.14 -7.10
C LEU A 117 5.72 -13.57 -6.18
N PRO A 118 6.09 -12.70 -5.22
CA PRO A 118 5.11 -11.97 -4.43
C PRO A 118 4.17 -11.18 -5.35
N GLY A 119 2.91 -11.06 -4.94
CA GLY A 119 1.92 -10.34 -5.72
C GLY A 119 2.04 -8.83 -5.61
N ARG A 120 1.32 -8.14 -6.48
CA ARG A 120 1.23 -6.68 -6.50
C ARG A 120 -0.24 -6.29 -6.30
N VAL A 121 -0.56 -5.71 -5.15
CA VAL A 121 -1.94 -5.37 -4.78
C VAL A 121 -1.95 -4.02 -4.08
N THR A 122 -2.90 -3.17 -4.45
CA THR A 122 -3.10 -1.86 -3.81
C THR A 122 -4.44 -1.84 -3.09
N TYR A 123 -4.42 -1.41 -1.84
CA TYR A 123 -5.60 -1.24 -0.99
C TYR A 123 -5.79 0.23 -0.69
N VAL A 124 -7.04 0.70 -0.77
CA VAL A 124 -7.38 2.04 -0.26
C VAL A 124 -8.19 1.84 1.01
N ILE A 125 -7.69 2.40 2.11
CA ILE A 125 -8.24 2.25 3.44
C ILE A 125 -8.73 3.62 3.91
N ASP A 126 -9.99 3.70 4.30
CA ASP A 126 -10.57 4.97 4.72
C ASP A 126 -10.15 5.36 6.15
N ARG A 127 -10.61 6.53 6.60
CA ARG A 127 -10.25 7.05 7.93
C ARG A 127 -10.77 6.19 9.08
N GLN A 128 -11.79 5.38 8.84
CA GLN A 128 -12.32 4.47 9.84
C GLN A 128 -11.55 3.14 9.88
N GLY A 129 -10.59 2.94 8.98
CA GLY A 129 -9.82 1.71 8.90
C GLY A 129 -10.47 0.62 8.05
N THR A 130 -11.46 0.98 7.23
CA THR A 130 -12.18 0.04 6.38
C THR A 130 -11.58 0.04 4.97
N VAL A 131 -11.40 -1.14 4.41
CA VAL A 131 -10.92 -1.29 3.02
C VAL A 131 -12.04 -0.88 2.07
N ARG A 132 -11.78 0.12 1.25
CA ARG A 132 -12.77 0.67 0.32
C ARG A 132 -12.50 0.26 -1.12
N HIS A 133 -11.28 -0.17 -1.44
CA HIS A 133 -10.93 -0.59 -2.79
C HIS A 133 -9.73 -1.51 -2.76
N ILE A 134 -9.75 -2.52 -3.63
CA ILE A 134 -8.63 -3.46 -3.82
C ILE A 134 -8.38 -3.59 -5.31
N PHE A 135 -7.14 -3.37 -5.75
CA PHE A 135 -6.74 -3.56 -7.14
C PHE A 135 -5.51 -4.46 -7.20
N SER A 136 -5.59 -5.53 -7.97
CA SER A 136 -4.52 -6.50 -8.11
C SER A 136 -4.12 -6.63 -9.57
N SER A 137 -2.85 -6.39 -9.88
CA SER A 137 -2.29 -6.61 -11.22
C SER A 137 -0.77 -6.54 -11.14
N MET A 138 -0.10 -7.46 -11.79
CA MET A 138 1.37 -7.45 -11.85
C MET A 138 1.89 -6.45 -12.89
N THR A 139 1.12 -6.19 -13.93
CA THR A 139 1.59 -5.47 -15.11
C THR A 139 0.98 -4.10 -15.33
N ARG A 140 -0.23 -3.87 -14.83
CA ARG A 140 -0.92 -2.58 -15.03
C ARG A 140 -0.52 -1.58 -13.96
N ILE A 141 0.72 -1.15 -14.01
CA ILE A 141 1.31 -0.29 -12.99
C ILE A 141 0.58 1.04 -12.86
N ASP A 142 0.27 1.67 -13.98
CA ASP A 142 -0.47 2.95 -14.01
C ASP A 142 -1.85 2.82 -13.40
N GLN A 143 -2.51 1.68 -13.55
CA GLN A 143 -3.84 1.44 -13.01
C GLN A 143 -3.84 1.40 -11.48
N HIS A 144 -2.75 0.94 -10.85
CA HIS A 144 -2.64 0.97 -9.39
C HIS A 144 -2.77 2.40 -8.86
N VAL A 145 -2.08 3.32 -9.49
CA VAL A 145 -2.11 4.73 -9.10
C VAL A 145 -3.43 5.37 -9.46
N ASN A 146 -3.90 5.17 -10.69
CA ASN A 146 -5.12 5.81 -11.19
C ASN A 146 -6.37 5.37 -10.42
N HIS A 147 -6.51 4.07 -10.15
CA HIS A 147 -7.63 3.56 -9.38
C HIS A 147 -7.61 4.09 -7.95
N ALA A 148 -6.43 4.06 -7.31
CA ALA A 148 -6.28 4.56 -5.96
C ALA A 148 -6.63 6.04 -5.87
N LEU A 149 -6.16 6.83 -6.82
CA LEU A 149 -6.44 8.27 -6.83
C LEU A 149 -7.93 8.57 -6.96
N LYS A 150 -8.62 7.89 -7.85
CA LYS A 150 -10.07 8.06 -8.02
C LYS A 150 -10.82 7.75 -6.74
N VAL A 151 -10.46 6.65 -6.05
CA VAL A 151 -11.12 6.26 -4.82
C VAL A 151 -10.83 7.26 -3.71
N VAL A 152 -9.58 7.70 -3.58
CA VAL A 152 -9.18 8.69 -2.59
C VAL A 152 -9.94 10.00 -2.79
N GLN A 153 -10.04 10.47 -4.03
CA GLN A 153 -10.77 11.70 -4.34
C GLN A 153 -12.26 11.58 -4.01
N ARG A 154 -12.85 10.40 -4.29
CA ARG A 154 -14.23 10.15 -3.93
C ARG A 154 -14.44 10.15 -2.41
N LEU A 155 -13.52 9.52 -1.67
CA LEU A 155 -13.58 9.51 -0.21
C LEU A 155 -13.40 10.90 0.37
N HIS A 156 -12.54 11.72 -0.23
CA HIS A 156 -12.32 13.10 0.20
C HIS A 156 -13.59 13.95 0.06
N ALA A 157 -14.40 13.66 -0.95
CA ALA A 157 -15.65 14.38 -1.20
C ALA A 157 -16.81 13.86 -0.35
N GLU A 158 -16.66 12.69 0.30
CA GLU A 158 -17.72 12.16 1.17
C GLU A 158 -17.87 13.00 2.43
N PRO A 159 -19.10 13.22 2.90
CA PRO A 159 -19.29 13.94 4.16
C PRO A 159 -18.68 13.14 5.30
N SER A 160 -18.09 13.88 6.27
CA SER A 160 -17.56 13.24 7.47
C SER A 160 -18.71 12.59 8.22
N THR A 161 -18.60 11.28 8.46
CA THR A 161 -19.56 10.61 9.32
C THR A 161 -19.16 10.84 10.76
N PRO A 162 -20.09 11.24 11.62
CA PRO A 162 -19.79 11.42 13.04
C PRO A 162 -19.39 10.11 13.69
#